data_eb5c037ccfa870abf23c125b852c08cb
#
_entry.id   eb5c037ccfa870abf23c125b852c08cb
#
_cell.length_a   1.000
_cell.length_b   1.000
_cell.length_c   1.000
_cell.angle_alpha   90.00
_cell.angle_beta   90.00
_cell.angle_gamma   90.00
#
_symmetry.space_group_name_H-M   'P 1'
#
loop_
_entity.id
_entity.type
_entity.pdbx_description
1 polymer ?
#
loop_
_entity_poly.entity_id
_entity_poly.type
_entity_poly.pdbx_seq_one_letter_code
_entity_poly.pdbx_strand_id
1 'polypeptide(L)'
;MSQDALIVFFTLAATIALFVSDRVRLDVVALLSLLVLLLTGVLTPAEGMAGFSNPIVLMIAGLFVIGGALSATGVADWLGIKLGALAGTDEKRLVVVIMLAAALLSAFMSSTGTVAVLLPVVGTLAERARVSPARLLMPMAFASLLGGLMTLIGTPPNIVVSDQLRSAGLEPFRFFSFTPPGLILVLIGVAFMALVGRHLLPGGATTSSASDSAPPSAVMRDIVQEYGLSDHLH
;
A
#
# COMPACT_ATOMS: atom_id res chain seq x y z
N MET A 1 7.15 -6.34 38.67
CA MET A 1 6.32 -6.52 37.46
C MET A 1 5.39 -7.68 37.73
N SER A 2 4.10 -7.55 37.42
CA SER A 2 3.17 -8.70 37.53
C SER A 2 3.59 -9.80 36.54
N GLN A 3 3.24 -11.04 36.82
CA GLN A 3 3.52 -12.17 35.91
C GLN A 3 2.91 -11.90 34.53
N ASP A 4 1.71 -11.34 34.48
CA ASP A 4 1.01 -10.97 33.26
C ASP A 4 1.80 -9.95 32.40
N ALA A 5 2.42 -8.95 33.04
CA ALA A 5 3.25 -7.98 32.33
C ALA A 5 4.47 -8.64 31.66
N LEU A 6 5.09 -9.61 32.33
CA LEU A 6 6.21 -10.37 31.75
C LEU A 6 5.76 -11.20 30.54
N ILE A 7 4.61 -11.87 30.64
CA ILE A 7 4.04 -12.65 29.52
C ILE A 7 3.75 -11.73 28.33
N VAL A 8 3.13 -10.59 28.57
CA VAL A 8 2.82 -9.60 27.50
C VAL A 8 4.11 -9.10 26.83
N PHE A 9 5.13 -8.70 27.61
CA PHE A 9 6.40 -8.24 27.05
C PHE A 9 7.12 -9.33 26.25
N PHE A 10 7.12 -10.56 26.73
CA PHE A 10 7.74 -11.68 26.01
C PHE A 10 6.99 -12.01 24.71
N THR A 11 5.66 -12.03 24.76
CA THR A 11 4.82 -12.25 23.59
C THR A 11 5.02 -11.13 22.56
N LEU A 12 5.10 -9.88 23.01
CA LEU A 12 5.37 -8.74 22.15
C LEU A 12 6.74 -8.85 21.46
N ALA A 13 7.78 -9.15 22.24
CA ALA A 13 9.13 -9.34 21.71
C ALA A 13 9.19 -10.47 20.67
N ALA A 14 8.55 -11.62 20.97
CA ALA A 14 8.45 -12.74 20.05
C ALA A 14 7.68 -12.38 18.76
N THR A 15 6.58 -11.66 18.90
CA THR A 15 5.78 -11.15 17.76
C THR A 15 6.60 -10.25 16.85
N ILE A 16 7.34 -9.30 17.42
CA ILE A 16 8.22 -8.41 16.67
C ILE A 16 9.33 -9.22 15.97
N ALA A 17 9.96 -10.16 16.67
CA ALA A 17 11.01 -11.02 16.10
C ALA A 17 10.47 -11.84 14.91
N LEU A 18 9.25 -12.38 15.01
CA LEU A 18 8.60 -13.13 13.94
C LEU A 18 8.26 -12.21 12.75
N PHE A 19 7.79 -10.98 12.99
CA PHE A 19 7.54 -10.01 11.92
C PHE A 19 8.83 -9.62 11.18
N VAL A 20 9.91 -9.39 11.91
CA VAL A 20 11.21 -9.04 11.31
C VAL A 20 11.82 -10.24 10.55
N SER A 21 11.55 -11.47 10.98
CA SER A 21 12.06 -12.65 10.28
C SER A 21 11.41 -12.92 8.92
N ASP A 22 10.21 -12.35 8.67
CA ASP A 22 9.40 -12.47 7.44
C ASP A 22 9.18 -13.94 6.96
N ARG A 23 9.33 -14.90 7.88
CA ARG A 23 9.17 -16.33 7.57
C ARG A 23 7.74 -16.83 7.73
N VAL A 24 6.94 -16.09 8.48
CA VAL A 24 5.55 -16.46 8.81
C VAL A 24 4.64 -15.30 8.42
N ARG A 25 3.50 -15.62 7.83
CA ARG A 25 2.53 -14.60 7.43
C ARG A 25 2.07 -13.78 8.64
N LEU A 26 1.90 -12.47 8.45
CA LEU A 26 1.54 -11.51 9.51
C LEU A 26 0.25 -11.87 10.23
N ASP A 27 -0.75 -12.37 9.51
CA ASP A 27 -2.04 -12.84 10.04
C ASP A 27 -1.87 -14.03 10.99
N VAL A 28 -1.02 -14.99 10.63
CA VAL A 28 -0.73 -16.17 11.48
C VAL A 28 0.01 -15.75 12.74
N VAL A 29 0.99 -14.84 12.64
CA VAL A 29 1.71 -14.32 13.81
C VAL A 29 0.76 -13.60 14.77
N ALA A 30 -0.17 -12.80 14.25
CA ALA A 30 -1.17 -12.11 15.05
C ALA A 30 -2.10 -13.10 15.79
N LEU A 31 -2.58 -14.15 15.09
CA LEU A 31 -3.41 -15.19 15.71
C LEU A 31 -2.65 -16.00 16.75
N LEU A 32 -1.38 -16.34 16.50
CA LEU A 32 -0.54 -17.03 17.48
C LEU A 32 -0.32 -16.19 18.73
N SER A 33 -0.07 -14.89 18.58
CA SER A 33 0.09 -13.96 19.71
C SER A 33 -1.18 -13.90 20.55
N LEU A 34 -2.34 -13.81 19.90
CA LEU A 34 -3.64 -13.83 20.56
C LEU A 34 -3.86 -15.15 21.31
N LEU A 35 -3.54 -16.28 20.67
CA LEU A 35 -3.66 -17.61 21.28
C LEU A 35 -2.79 -17.75 22.51
N VAL A 36 -1.55 -17.27 22.48
CA VAL A 36 -0.65 -17.29 23.66
C VAL A 36 -1.25 -16.50 24.81
N LEU A 37 -1.79 -15.30 24.56
CA LEU A 37 -2.39 -14.46 25.59
C LEU A 37 -3.68 -15.08 26.19
N LEU A 38 -4.46 -15.81 25.37
CA LEU A 38 -5.63 -16.56 25.82
C LEU A 38 -5.24 -17.78 26.67
N LEU A 39 -4.26 -18.57 26.22
CA LEU A 39 -3.84 -19.79 26.91
C LEU A 39 -3.12 -19.49 28.22
N THR A 40 -2.43 -18.36 28.30
CA THR A 40 -1.77 -17.91 29.54
C THR A 40 -2.75 -17.26 30.53
N GLY A 41 -4.00 -17.03 30.12
CA GLY A 41 -5.02 -16.42 30.99
C GLY A 41 -4.88 -14.91 31.17
N VAL A 42 -3.97 -14.27 30.43
CA VAL A 42 -3.82 -12.80 30.40
C VAL A 42 -5.06 -12.14 29.81
N LEU A 43 -5.66 -12.79 28.79
CA LEU A 43 -6.94 -12.37 28.21
C LEU A 43 -8.01 -13.42 28.47
N THR A 44 -9.20 -12.98 28.79
CA THR A 44 -10.38 -13.85 28.82
C THR A 44 -10.83 -14.15 27.37
N PRO A 45 -11.54 -15.28 27.15
CA PRO A 45 -12.09 -15.59 25.81
C PRO A 45 -12.97 -14.48 25.24
N ALA A 46 -13.73 -13.78 26.08
CA ALA A 46 -14.57 -12.67 25.66
C ALA A 46 -13.74 -11.47 25.17
N GLU A 47 -12.67 -11.12 25.89
CA GLU A 47 -11.75 -10.04 25.48
C GLU A 47 -11.00 -10.40 24.22
N GLY A 48 -10.49 -11.64 24.09
CA GLY A 48 -9.80 -12.09 22.89
C GLY A 48 -10.69 -12.08 21.64
N MET A 49 -11.96 -12.40 21.79
CA MET A 49 -12.92 -12.40 20.68
C MET A 49 -13.52 -11.01 20.41
N ALA A 50 -13.44 -10.07 21.34
CA ALA A 50 -14.01 -8.72 21.21
C ALA A 50 -13.46 -7.98 19.98
N GLY A 51 -12.19 -8.19 19.62
CA GLY A 51 -11.58 -7.61 18.42
C GLY A 51 -12.28 -8.04 17.12
N PHE A 52 -12.70 -9.29 17.00
CA PHE A 52 -13.38 -9.81 15.81
C PHE A 52 -14.83 -9.29 15.67
N SER A 53 -15.44 -8.90 16.77
CA SER A 53 -16.82 -8.35 16.81
C SER A 53 -16.83 -6.82 16.81
N ASN A 54 -15.66 -6.19 16.74
CA ASN A 54 -15.58 -4.74 16.79
C ASN A 54 -16.14 -4.13 15.49
N PRO A 55 -17.09 -3.17 15.58
CA PRO A 55 -17.67 -2.49 14.42
C PRO A 55 -16.62 -1.88 13.47
N ILE A 56 -15.45 -1.49 14.00
CA ILE A 56 -14.35 -0.94 13.20
C ILE A 56 -13.77 -1.98 12.25
N VAL A 57 -13.64 -3.24 12.67
CA VAL A 57 -13.16 -4.32 11.81
C VAL A 57 -14.12 -4.52 10.63
N LEU A 58 -15.43 -4.49 10.89
CA LEU A 58 -16.45 -4.58 9.85
C LEU A 58 -16.41 -3.37 8.90
N MET A 59 -16.19 -2.16 9.46
CA MET A 59 -16.06 -0.95 8.65
C MET A 59 -14.81 -1.00 7.77
N ILE A 60 -13.67 -1.44 8.28
CA ILE A 60 -12.44 -1.62 7.50
C ILE A 60 -12.65 -2.66 6.40
N ALA A 61 -13.29 -3.79 6.71
CA ALA A 61 -13.60 -4.81 5.71
C ALA A 61 -14.51 -4.24 4.60
N GLY A 62 -15.55 -3.47 4.95
CA GLY A 62 -16.39 -2.77 3.98
C GLY A 62 -15.63 -1.79 3.10
N LEU A 63 -14.68 -1.05 3.67
CA LEU A 63 -13.82 -0.14 2.90
C LEU A 63 -12.91 -0.88 1.91
N PHE A 64 -12.39 -2.05 2.28
CA PHE A 64 -11.64 -2.89 1.33
C PHE A 64 -12.50 -3.38 0.17
N VAL A 65 -13.76 -3.73 0.43
CA VAL A 65 -14.70 -4.11 -0.64
C VAL A 65 -14.97 -2.94 -1.57
N ILE A 66 -15.23 -1.75 -1.02
CA ILE A 66 -15.43 -0.52 -1.83
C ILE A 66 -14.17 -0.19 -2.64
N GLY A 67 -12.99 -0.25 -2.02
CA GLY A 67 -11.71 -0.02 -2.71
C GLY A 67 -11.48 -1.03 -3.84
N GLY A 68 -11.79 -2.31 -3.61
CA GLY A 68 -11.73 -3.35 -4.64
C GLY A 68 -12.73 -3.10 -5.79
N ALA A 69 -13.93 -2.65 -5.48
CA ALA A 69 -14.92 -2.30 -6.48
C ALA A 69 -14.49 -1.10 -7.34
N LEU A 70 -13.89 -0.07 -6.75
CA LEU A 70 -13.31 1.05 -7.49
C LEU A 70 -12.22 0.59 -8.48
N SER A 71 -11.38 -0.34 -8.06
CA SER A 71 -10.37 -0.94 -8.95
C SER A 71 -11.00 -1.75 -10.07
N ALA A 72 -12.02 -2.57 -9.76
CA ALA A 72 -12.67 -3.46 -10.73
C ALA A 72 -13.56 -2.72 -11.75
N THR A 73 -14.07 -1.53 -11.42
CA THR A 73 -14.96 -0.74 -12.29
C THR A 73 -14.23 0.13 -13.32
N GLY A 74 -12.89 0.12 -13.35
CA GLY A 74 -12.09 0.90 -14.29
C GLY A 74 -12.07 2.41 -14.00
N VAL A 75 -12.61 2.86 -12.86
CA VAL A 75 -12.53 4.27 -12.42
C VAL A 75 -11.08 4.71 -12.30
N ALA A 76 -10.23 3.81 -11.86
CA ALA A 76 -8.81 4.03 -11.73
C ALA A 76 -8.11 4.24 -13.08
N ASP A 77 -8.45 3.43 -14.09
CA ASP A 77 -7.93 3.58 -15.45
C ASP A 77 -8.37 4.90 -16.07
N TRP A 78 -9.63 5.26 -15.88
CA TRP A 78 -10.15 6.55 -16.32
C TRP A 78 -9.41 7.73 -15.68
N LEU A 79 -9.16 7.68 -14.38
CA LEU A 79 -8.35 8.68 -13.68
C LEU A 79 -6.92 8.70 -14.24
N GLY A 80 -6.31 7.56 -14.51
CA GLY A 80 -4.98 7.47 -15.09
C GLY A 80 -4.87 8.13 -16.46
N ILE A 81 -5.85 7.93 -17.34
CA ILE A 81 -5.91 8.58 -18.66
C ILE A 81 -6.02 10.10 -18.50
N LYS A 82 -6.89 10.58 -17.62
CA LYS A 82 -7.05 12.00 -17.30
C LYS A 82 -5.76 12.62 -16.75
N LEU A 83 -5.11 11.93 -15.84
CA LEU A 83 -3.84 12.37 -15.24
C LEU A 83 -2.71 12.44 -16.28
N GLY A 84 -2.64 11.45 -17.18
CA GLY A 84 -1.69 11.46 -18.28
C GLY A 84 -1.89 12.66 -19.22
N ALA A 85 -3.14 13.03 -19.49
CA ALA A 85 -3.47 14.19 -20.31
C ALA A 85 -3.08 15.51 -19.61
N LEU A 86 -3.17 15.59 -18.28
CA LEU A 86 -2.82 16.79 -17.49
C LEU A 86 -1.30 16.94 -17.29
N ALA A 87 -0.59 15.83 -17.14
CA ALA A 87 0.83 15.82 -16.79
C ALA A 87 1.76 16.14 -17.99
N GLY A 88 1.34 15.80 -19.21
CA GLY A 88 2.20 15.91 -20.40
C GLY A 88 3.42 14.98 -20.33
N THR A 89 4.57 15.40 -20.88
CA THR A 89 5.81 14.64 -20.92
C THR A 89 6.90 15.20 -20.00
N ASP A 90 6.65 16.27 -19.29
CA ASP A 90 7.63 16.87 -18.36
C ASP A 90 7.71 16.07 -17.06
N GLU A 91 8.92 15.57 -16.73
CA GLU A 91 9.15 14.74 -15.55
C GLU A 91 8.66 15.39 -14.25
N LYS A 92 8.88 16.69 -14.06
CA LYS A 92 8.45 17.40 -12.86
C LYS A 92 6.93 17.44 -12.72
N ARG A 93 6.26 17.74 -13.82
CA ARG A 93 4.78 17.76 -13.85
C ARG A 93 4.21 16.37 -13.61
N LEU A 94 4.83 15.35 -14.22
CA LEU A 94 4.46 13.94 -13.99
C LEU A 94 4.55 13.56 -12.51
N VAL A 95 5.68 13.85 -11.86
CA VAL A 95 5.86 13.58 -10.43
C VAL A 95 4.78 14.28 -9.61
N VAL A 96 4.56 15.57 -9.80
CA VAL A 96 3.56 16.34 -9.03
C VAL A 96 2.15 15.82 -9.26
N VAL A 97 1.75 15.62 -10.51
CA VAL A 97 0.40 15.16 -10.85
C VAL A 97 0.13 13.75 -10.33
N ILE A 98 1.10 12.84 -10.50
CA ILE A 98 0.99 11.46 -9.99
C ILE A 98 0.92 11.44 -8.47
N MET A 99 1.75 12.24 -7.78
CA MET A 99 1.74 12.31 -6.32
C MET A 99 0.42 12.87 -5.79
N LEU A 100 -0.10 13.95 -6.37
CA LEU A 100 -1.38 14.52 -5.95
C LEU A 100 -2.54 13.54 -6.19
N ALA A 101 -2.52 12.84 -7.32
CA ALA A 101 -3.52 11.82 -7.62
C ALA A 101 -3.44 10.63 -6.65
N ALA A 102 -2.23 10.13 -6.39
CA ALA A 102 -2.02 9.04 -5.45
C ALA A 102 -2.46 9.44 -4.03
N ALA A 103 -2.11 10.65 -3.58
CA ALA A 103 -2.53 11.15 -2.28
C ALA A 103 -4.06 11.29 -2.17
N LEU A 104 -4.70 11.84 -3.20
CA LEU A 104 -6.15 12.01 -3.24
C LEU A 104 -6.89 10.66 -3.23
N LEU A 105 -6.45 9.72 -4.05
CA LEU A 105 -7.04 8.37 -4.08
C LEU A 105 -6.82 7.64 -2.74
N SER A 106 -5.62 7.72 -2.18
CA SER A 106 -5.27 7.06 -0.93
C SER A 106 -5.97 7.67 0.30
N ALA A 107 -6.47 8.89 0.20
CA ALA A 107 -7.30 9.48 1.25
C ALA A 107 -8.64 8.73 1.44
N PHE A 108 -9.13 8.04 0.39
CA PHE A 108 -10.40 7.30 0.41
C PHE A 108 -10.23 5.79 0.20
N MET A 109 -9.05 5.35 -0.25
CA MET A 109 -8.71 3.95 -0.47
C MET A 109 -7.49 3.58 0.38
N SER A 110 -7.21 2.26 0.54
CA SER A 110 -5.95 1.86 1.15
C SER A 110 -4.75 2.28 0.28
N SER A 111 -3.63 2.63 0.91
CA SER A 111 -2.39 3.00 0.19
C SER A 111 -1.93 1.89 -0.77
N THR A 112 -2.05 0.63 -0.35
CA THR A 112 -1.74 -0.54 -1.20
C THR A 112 -2.66 -0.63 -2.42
N GLY A 113 -3.96 -0.44 -2.23
CA GLY A 113 -4.94 -0.42 -3.32
C GLY A 113 -4.65 0.70 -4.32
N THR A 114 -4.33 1.90 -3.83
CA THR A 114 -3.96 3.04 -4.66
C THR A 114 -2.73 2.75 -5.51
N VAL A 115 -1.68 2.17 -4.92
CA VAL A 115 -0.45 1.79 -5.65
C VAL A 115 -0.75 0.74 -6.71
N ALA A 116 -1.50 -0.31 -6.37
CA ALA A 116 -1.85 -1.38 -7.30
C ALA A 116 -2.59 -0.86 -8.54
N VAL A 117 -3.51 0.09 -8.32
CA VAL A 117 -4.30 0.72 -9.38
C VAL A 117 -3.47 1.65 -10.25
N LEU A 118 -2.61 2.48 -9.65
CA LEU A 118 -1.81 3.46 -10.40
C LEU A 118 -0.55 2.86 -11.02
N LEU A 119 -0.09 1.68 -10.58
CA LEU A 119 1.13 1.05 -11.06
C LEU A 119 1.19 0.90 -12.59
N PRO A 120 0.20 0.30 -13.26
CA PRO A 120 0.21 0.16 -14.72
C PRO A 120 0.13 1.50 -15.44
N VAL A 121 -0.63 2.45 -14.88
CA VAL A 121 -0.77 3.79 -15.44
C VAL A 121 0.55 4.55 -15.41
N VAL A 122 1.22 4.53 -14.25
CA VAL A 122 2.52 5.20 -14.07
C VAL A 122 3.60 4.53 -14.91
N GLY A 123 3.56 3.20 -15.07
CA GLY A 123 4.44 2.47 -15.99
C GLY A 123 4.31 2.99 -17.42
N THR A 124 3.09 3.06 -17.93
CA THR A 124 2.80 3.58 -19.28
C THR A 124 3.21 5.06 -19.46
N LEU A 125 3.01 5.89 -18.42
CA LEU A 125 3.41 7.29 -18.44
C LEU A 125 4.94 7.44 -18.45
N ALA A 126 5.66 6.61 -17.70
CA ALA A 126 7.11 6.56 -17.68
C ALA A 126 7.70 6.23 -19.06
N GLU A 127 7.15 5.22 -19.74
CA GLU A 127 7.54 4.84 -21.09
C GLU A 127 7.31 5.97 -22.10
N ARG A 128 6.11 6.59 -22.07
CA ARG A 128 5.76 7.73 -22.97
C ARG A 128 6.66 8.93 -22.77
N ALA A 129 7.01 9.22 -21.51
CA ALA A 129 7.88 10.34 -21.17
C ALA A 129 9.38 10.01 -21.31
N ARG A 130 9.72 8.74 -21.57
CA ARG A 130 11.11 8.24 -21.61
C ARG A 130 11.86 8.50 -20.30
N VAL A 131 11.16 8.37 -19.18
CA VAL A 131 11.69 8.54 -17.82
C VAL A 131 11.76 7.15 -17.16
N SER A 132 12.78 6.95 -16.32
CA SER A 132 12.88 5.69 -15.56
C SER A 132 11.62 5.49 -14.70
N PRO A 133 10.94 4.32 -14.75
CA PRO A 133 9.76 4.03 -13.93
C PRO A 133 9.99 4.28 -12.44
N ALA A 134 11.20 3.99 -11.93
CA ALA A 134 11.56 4.20 -10.53
C ALA A 134 11.39 5.65 -10.06
N ARG A 135 11.64 6.63 -10.97
CA ARG A 135 11.50 8.06 -10.69
C ARG A 135 10.05 8.54 -10.54
N LEU A 136 9.09 7.75 -10.99
CA LEU A 136 7.66 8.05 -10.86
C LEU A 136 7.00 7.14 -9.82
N LEU A 137 7.38 5.86 -9.76
CA LEU A 137 6.80 4.87 -8.85
C LEU A 137 7.14 5.16 -7.39
N MET A 138 8.38 5.56 -7.09
CA MET A 138 8.78 5.85 -5.73
C MET A 138 8.06 7.10 -5.15
N PRO A 139 8.00 8.26 -5.84
CA PRO A 139 7.15 9.36 -5.41
C PRO A 139 5.68 9.00 -5.25
N MET A 140 5.12 8.20 -6.17
CA MET A 140 3.75 7.70 -6.08
C MET A 140 3.52 6.90 -4.80
N ALA A 141 4.43 5.99 -4.45
CA ALA A 141 4.34 5.17 -3.24
C ALA A 141 4.38 6.05 -1.97
N PHE A 142 5.29 7.01 -1.90
CA PHE A 142 5.32 7.98 -0.79
C PHE A 142 4.05 8.80 -0.70
N ALA A 143 3.55 9.29 -1.83
CA ALA A 143 2.31 10.07 -1.86
C ALA A 143 1.09 9.27 -1.43
N SER A 144 1.03 7.97 -1.76
CA SER A 144 -0.05 7.10 -1.30
C SER A 144 -0.03 6.92 0.22
N LEU A 145 1.15 6.80 0.84
CA LEU A 145 1.28 6.73 2.30
C LEU A 145 0.85 8.04 2.96
N LEU A 146 1.32 9.18 2.45
CA LEU A 146 0.95 10.49 2.96
C LEU A 146 -0.55 10.79 2.78
N GLY A 147 -1.12 10.37 1.65
CA GLY A 147 -2.55 10.51 1.37
C GLY A 147 -3.44 9.75 2.35
N GLY A 148 -3.00 8.56 2.78
CA GLY A 148 -3.68 7.79 3.82
C GLY A 148 -3.81 8.54 5.16
N LEU A 149 -2.96 9.51 5.42
CA LEU A 149 -3.03 10.37 6.60
C LEU A 149 -4.03 11.53 6.48
N MET A 150 -4.66 11.74 5.32
CA MET A 150 -5.55 12.89 5.10
C MET A 150 -6.95 12.70 5.66
N THR A 151 -7.41 11.47 5.84
CA THR A 151 -8.76 11.19 6.35
C THR A 151 -8.74 10.13 7.43
N LEU A 152 -9.84 10.04 8.17
CA LEU A 152 -10.01 9.03 9.22
C LEU A 152 -9.94 7.61 8.66
N ILE A 153 -10.42 7.38 7.44
CA ILE A 153 -10.53 6.06 6.80
C ILE A 153 -9.34 5.70 5.88
N GLY A 154 -8.47 6.66 5.57
CA GLY A 154 -7.36 6.45 4.64
C GLY A 154 -6.35 5.40 5.11
N THR A 155 -6.23 5.21 6.43
CA THR A 155 -5.39 4.17 7.03
C THR A 155 -6.01 3.62 8.31
N PRO A 156 -5.96 2.29 8.55
CA PRO A 156 -6.54 1.66 9.74
C PRO A 156 -6.09 2.26 11.09
N PRO A 157 -4.82 2.63 11.31
CA PRO A 157 -4.39 3.24 12.55
C PRO A 157 -5.18 4.48 12.98
N ASN A 158 -5.61 5.32 12.03
CA ASN A 158 -6.40 6.52 12.34
C ASN A 158 -7.73 6.16 12.99
N ILE A 159 -8.37 5.10 12.49
CA ILE A 159 -9.64 4.61 13.02
C ILE A 159 -9.46 4.03 14.41
N VAL A 160 -8.40 3.23 14.62
CA VAL A 160 -8.08 2.62 15.92
C VAL A 160 -7.84 3.69 16.97
N VAL A 161 -7.04 4.72 16.67
CA VAL A 161 -6.80 5.83 17.61
C VAL A 161 -8.08 6.57 17.94
N SER A 162 -8.94 6.83 16.97
CA SER A 162 -10.24 7.49 17.17
C SER A 162 -11.17 6.66 18.07
N ASP A 163 -11.15 5.34 17.93
CA ASP A 163 -11.94 4.44 18.80
C ASP A 163 -11.40 4.39 20.22
N GLN A 164 -10.09 4.39 20.40
CA GLN A 164 -9.48 4.44 21.72
C GLN A 164 -9.84 5.75 22.47
N LEU A 165 -9.90 6.88 21.76
CA LEU A 165 -10.40 8.13 22.35
C LEU A 165 -11.85 7.99 22.81
N ARG A 166 -12.70 7.40 21.98
CA ARG A 166 -14.10 7.14 22.34
C ARG A 166 -14.22 6.24 23.56
N SER A 167 -13.43 5.17 23.63
CA SER A 167 -13.40 4.22 24.73
C SER A 167 -12.91 4.87 26.05
N ALA A 168 -12.02 5.88 25.94
CA ALA A 168 -11.55 6.68 27.06
C ALA A 168 -12.53 7.80 27.49
N GLY A 169 -13.71 7.89 26.87
CA GLY A 169 -14.69 8.94 27.16
C GLY A 169 -14.35 10.31 26.58
N LEU A 170 -13.40 10.37 25.66
CA LEU A 170 -12.98 11.58 24.95
C LEU A 170 -13.74 11.70 23.60
N GLU A 171 -13.76 12.91 23.04
CA GLU A 171 -14.35 13.10 21.71
C GLU A 171 -13.51 12.37 20.64
N PRO A 172 -14.13 11.48 19.83
CA PRO A 172 -13.45 10.81 18.73
C PRO A 172 -13.15 11.79 17.60
N PHE A 173 -12.15 11.48 16.78
CA PHE A 173 -11.85 12.27 15.62
C PHE A 173 -12.99 12.25 14.59
N ARG A 174 -13.27 13.39 13.97
CA ARG A 174 -14.17 13.51 12.84
C ARG A 174 -13.47 13.05 11.56
N PHE A 175 -14.24 12.78 10.51
CA PHE A 175 -13.72 12.27 9.24
C PHE A 175 -12.55 13.10 8.67
N PHE A 176 -12.64 14.43 8.73
CA PHE A 176 -11.64 15.36 8.21
C PHE A 176 -10.70 15.94 9.27
N SER A 177 -10.68 15.42 10.49
CA SER A 177 -9.78 15.91 11.54
C SER A 177 -8.30 15.75 11.18
N PHE A 178 -7.98 14.76 10.38
CA PHE A 178 -6.63 14.48 9.88
C PHE A 178 -6.26 15.28 8.63
N THR A 179 -7.22 15.92 7.97
CA THR A 179 -7.00 16.61 6.69
C THR A 179 -6.04 17.80 6.80
N PRO A 180 -6.12 18.70 7.81
CA PRO A 180 -5.18 19.81 7.89
C PRO A 180 -3.72 19.37 8.02
N PRO A 181 -3.33 18.51 8.98
CA PRO A 181 -1.95 18.02 9.08
C PRO A 181 -1.57 17.13 7.89
N GLY A 182 -2.47 16.28 7.40
CA GLY A 182 -2.23 15.40 6.25
C GLY A 182 -1.97 16.19 4.97
N LEU A 183 -2.73 17.25 4.71
CA LEU A 183 -2.53 18.11 3.55
C LEU A 183 -1.17 18.82 3.59
N ILE A 184 -0.77 19.34 4.76
CA ILE A 184 0.55 19.94 4.94
C ILE A 184 1.65 18.94 4.62
N LEU A 185 1.55 17.71 5.13
CA LEU A 185 2.52 16.65 4.87
C LEU A 185 2.57 16.26 3.39
N VAL A 186 1.42 16.15 2.72
CA VAL A 186 1.35 15.88 1.28
C VAL A 186 2.03 16.99 0.48
N LEU A 187 1.73 18.25 0.79
CA LEU A 187 2.33 19.40 0.08
C LEU A 187 3.86 19.45 0.28
N ILE A 188 4.33 19.23 1.52
CA ILE A 188 5.77 19.15 1.81
C ILE A 188 6.39 17.97 1.06
N GLY A 189 5.77 16.80 1.07
CA GLY A 189 6.23 15.61 0.37
C GLY A 189 6.30 15.81 -1.14
N VAL A 190 5.29 16.43 -1.74
CA VAL A 190 5.27 16.77 -3.17
C VAL A 190 6.38 17.78 -3.50
N ALA A 191 6.51 18.84 -2.70
CA ALA A 191 7.57 19.84 -2.90
C ALA A 191 8.96 19.21 -2.77
N PHE A 192 9.18 18.38 -1.75
CA PHE A 192 10.44 17.67 -1.54
C PHE A 192 10.78 16.77 -2.75
N MET A 193 9.84 15.95 -3.19
CA MET A 193 10.06 15.03 -4.31
C MET A 193 10.27 15.78 -5.64
N ALA A 194 9.56 16.87 -5.88
CA ALA A 194 9.72 17.67 -7.09
C ALA A 194 11.05 18.44 -7.14
N LEU A 195 11.59 18.87 -5.98
CA LEU A 195 12.79 19.70 -5.89
C LEU A 195 14.06 18.86 -5.63
N VAL A 196 13.98 17.93 -4.68
CA VAL A 196 15.15 17.18 -4.17
C VAL A 196 15.09 15.71 -4.58
N GLY A 197 13.95 15.05 -4.43
CA GLY A 197 13.80 13.61 -4.61
C GLY A 197 14.26 13.12 -5.99
N ARG A 198 13.99 13.87 -7.03
CA ARG A 198 14.42 13.56 -8.41
C ARG A 198 15.95 13.48 -8.57
N HIS A 199 16.72 14.21 -7.76
CA HIS A 199 18.18 14.20 -7.79
C HIS A 199 18.77 13.03 -6.99
N LEU A 200 18.01 12.56 -6.00
CA LEU A 200 18.40 11.41 -5.16
C LEU A 200 18.04 10.08 -5.83
N LEU A 201 17.04 10.07 -6.70
CA LEU A 201 16.64 8.86 -7.40
C LEU A 201 17.61 8.56 -8.54
N PRO A 202 18.12 7.31 -8.63
CA PRO A 202 19.05 6.93 -9.68
C PRO A 202 18.40 7.18 -11.03
N GLY A 203 19.04 8.04 -11.81
CA GLY A 203 18.78 8.21 -13.24
C GLY A 203 19.31 6.98 -13.96
N GLY A 204 18.82 5.81 -13.59
CA GLY A 204 19.14 4.62 -14.37
C GLY A 204 18.79 4.90 -15.80
N ALA A 205 19.78 4.87 -16.69
CA ALA A 205 19.52 4.58 -18.07
C ALA A 205 18.41 3.52 -18.06
N THR A 206 17.38 3.72 -18.88
CA THR A 206 16.53 2.61 -19.27
C THR A 206 17.46 1.40 -19.44
N THR A 207 17.72 0.64 -18.36
CA THR A 207 17.87 -0.75 -18.57
C THR A 207 16.53 -1.10 -19.18
N SER A 208 16.52 -1.04 -20.50
CA SER A 208 16.02 -2.17 -21.22
C SER A 208 16.63 -3.41 -20.52
N SER A 209 15.96 -3.88 -19.51
CA SER A 209 15.38 -5.19 -19.61
C SER A 209 14.32 -5.06 -20.69
N ALA A 210 14.85 -4.78 -21.90
CA ALA A 210 14.76 -5.78 -22.88
C ALA A 210 15.21 -7.08 -22.15
N SER A 211 14.29 -7.76 -21.41
CA SER A 211 13.95 -9.03 -21.92
C SER A 211 13.95 -8.75 -23.41
N ASP A 212 15.14 -8.99 -23.99
CA ASP A 212 15.20 -9.24 -25.40
C ASP A 212 13.80 -9.70 -25.73
N SER A 213 13.06 -8.86 -26.44
CA SER A 213 11.94 -9.33 -27.18
C SER A 213 12.58 -10.20 -28.25
N ALA A 214 13.10 -11.33 -27.76
CA ALA A 214 13.27 -12.48 -28.58
C ALA A 214 11.93 -12.58 -29.30
N PRO A 215 11.94 -12.50 -30.61
CA PRO A 215 10.67 -12.48 -31.35
C PRO A 215 9.82 -13.61 -30.77
N PRO A 216 8.49 -13.44 -30.66
CA PRO A 216 7.62 -14.44 -30.01
C PRO A 216 7.90 -15.87 -30.44
N SER A 217 8.47 -16.03 -31.63
CA SER A 217 9.00 -17.28 -32.18
C SER A 217 10.26 -17.85 -31.50
N ALA A 218 11.08 -17.04 -30.84
CA ALA A 218 12.24 -17.51 -30.10
C ALA A 218 11.85 -17.94 -28.69
N VAL A 219 11.00 -17.17 -28.01
CA VAL A 219 10.42 -17.55 -26.71
C VAL A 219 9.59 -18.82 -26.83
N MET A 220 8.84 -18.97 -27.92
CA MET A 220 8.07 -20.18 -28.20
C MET A 220 8.98 -21.38 -28.46
N ARG A 221 10.13 -21.21 -29.12
CA ARG A 221 11.11 -22.28 -29.31
C ARG A 221 11.75 -22.73 -28.01
N ASP A 222 12.11 -21.80 -27.13
CA ASP A 222 12.68 -22.14 -25.83
C ASP A 222 11.68 -22.89 -24.95
N ILE A 223 10.41 -22.46 -24.94
CA ILE A 223 9.34 -23.18 -24.22
C ILE A 223 9.15 -24.57 -24.81
N VAL A 224 9.08 -24.73 -26.13
CA VAL A 224 8.93 -26.03 -26.78
C VAL A 224 10.10 -26.95 -26.46
N GLN A 225 11.31 -26.42 -26.36
CA GLN A 225 12.52 -27.19 -26.07
C GLN A 225 12.61 -27.55 -24.57
N GLU A 226 12.25 -26.64 -23.68
CA GLU A 226 12.27 -26.85 -22.23
C GLU A 226 11.19 -27.85 -21.76
N TYR A 227 10.04 -27.86 -22.42
CA TYR A 227 8.94 -28.79 -22.13
C TYR A 227 8.92 -30.04 -23.01
N GLY A 228 9.94 -30.26 -23.86
CA GLY A 228 10.06 -31.46 -24.70
C GLY A 228 8.92 -31.70 -25.67
N LEU A 229 8.22 -30.64 -26.09
CA LEU A 229 7.03 -30.73 -26.96
C LEU A 229 7.37 -31.00 -28.42
N SER A 230 8.66 -31.09 -28.77
CA SER A 230 9.11 -31.36 -30.14
C SER A 230 8.87 -32.81 -30.60
N ASP A 231 8.66 -33.78 -29.69
CA ASP A 231 8.56 -35.20 -30.03
C ASP A 231 7.14 -35.69 -30.30
N HIS A 232 6.14 -34.80 -30.30
CA HIS A 232 4.74 -35.18 -30.54
C HIS A 232 4.12 -34.60 -31.82
N LEU A 233 4.93 -34.04 -32.74
CA LEU A 233 4.47 -33.51 -34.03
C LEU A 233 5.04 -34.29 -35.21
N HIS A 234 4.91 -35.65 -35.17
CA HIS A 234 5.05 -36.52 -36.33
C HIS A 234 3.81 -37.33 -36.52
#